data_0c9c46a7f2c03f005f60f31199c2ff56
#
_entry.id   0c9c46a7f2c03f005f60f31199c2ff56
#
_cell.length_a   1.000
_cell.length_b   1.000
_cell.length_c   1.000
_cell.angle_alpha   90.00
_cell.angle_beta   90.00
_cell.angle_gamma   90.00
#
_symmetry.space_group_name_H-M   'P 1'
#
loop_
_entity.id
_entity.type
_entity.pdbx_description
1 polymer ?
#
loop_
_entity_poly.entity_id
_entity_poly.type
_entity_poly.pdbx_seq_one_letter_code
_entity_poly.pdbx_strand_id
1 'polypeptide(L)'
;MVFSATARALRRLKPPRRFDRIRAARKLHRMTNAWWSEGIDALVSYLDRGGWDKIQQFVQRRLPVSALRKALNDEERRFVAELLAGFRFYDDAERRAAAIVEATRFETFNEAARFALRQLGIASPEFQLRNERIKDLLLERKQADVHAARNNLDSILSTILDNFYELGRNPYDRDFIARLTRELGGVADWQARRFALTETGIASELAQAEVYRRNGVTRKRWNILGVNTRDTHAALDGVEVGIDEQFDVGGHPADHPLDPRLPAQELVNCHCWLTPVVSDDFELDPARIWEGD
;
A
#
# COMPACT_ATOMS: atom_id res chain seq x y z
N MET A 1 -35.45 4.85 18.49
CA MET A 1 -34.70 4.73 19.76
C MET A 1 -33.50 5.71 19.65
N VAL A 2 -33.54 6.85 20.31
CA VAL A 2 -32.53 7.91 20.24
C VAL A 2 -31.36 7.48 21.13
N PHE A 3 -30.23 7.15 20.55
CA PHE A 3 -28.99 6.91 21.33
C PHE A 3 -28.31 8.24 21.59
N SER A 4 -28.50 8.80 22.75
CA SER A 4 -27.65 9.85 23.28
C SER A 4 -26.32 9.20 23.70
N ALA A 5 -25.34 9.15 22.80
CA ALA A 5 -23.97 8.87 23.15
C ALA A 5 -23.35 10.13 23.73
N THR A 6 -23.48 10.30 25.06
CA THR A 6 -22.80 11.41 25.74
C THR A 6 -21.27 11.22 25.65
N ALA A 7 -20.51 12.30 25.56
CA ALA A 7 -19.02 12.32 25.61
C ALA A 7 -18.46 11.46 26.77
N ARG A 8 -19.23 11.31 27.85
CA ARG A 8 -18.94 10.42 28.99
C ARG A 8 -18.90 8.93 28.63
N ALA A 9 -19.72 8.47 27.65
CA ALA A 9 -19.70 7.10 27.17
C ALA A 9 -18.43 6.85 26.29
N LEU A 10 -18.03 7.85 25.53
CA LEU A 10 -16.83 7.78 24.69
C LEU A 10 -15.52 7.71 25.50
N ARG A 11 -15.44 8.39 26.66
CA ARG A 11 -14.29 8.32 27.60
C ARG A 11 -14.16 6.98 28.32
N ARG A 12 -15.25 6.22 28.50
CA ARG A 12 -15.25 4.89 29.08
C ARG A 12 -14.88 3.79 28.09
N LEU A 13 -14.81 4.13 26.79
CA LEU A 13 -14.23 3.23 25.81
C LEU A 13 -12.74 3.13 26.14
N LYS A 14 -12.26 1.89 26.33
CA LYS A 14 -10.82 1.53 26.39
C LYS A 14 -10.05 2.33 25.37
N PRO A 15 -8.71 2.56 25.55
CA PRO A 15 -7.92 3.40 24.66
C PRO A 15 -8.30 3.15 23.20
N PRO A 16 -8.43 4.19 22.36
CA PRO A 16 -9.08 4.11 21.06
C PRO A 16 -8.48 2.96 20.26
N ARG A 17 -9.30 1.96 20.00
CA ARG A 17 -8.86 0.79 19.25
C ARG A 17 -8.46 1.26 17.85
N ARG A 18 -7.31 0.81 17.42
CA ARG A 18 -6.87 0.97 16.04
C ARG A 18 -7.74 0.09 15.13
N PHE A 19 -8.09 0.61 13.95
CA PHE A 19 -8.68 -0.21 12.89
C PHE A 19 -7.74 -1.36 12.51
N ASP A 20 -8.25 -2.58 12.38
CA ASP A 20 -7.43 -3.75 12.03
C ASP A 20 -7.07 -3.77 10.54
N ARG A 21 -6.15 -2.89 10.15
CA ARG A 21 -5.60 -2.83 8.79
C ARG A 21 -4.92 -4.13 8.37
N ILE A 22 -4.39 -4.88 9.33
CA ILE A 22 -3.65 -6.12 9.04
C ILE A 22 -4.58 -7.14 8.40
N ARG A 23 -5.84 -7.22 8.87
CA ARG A 23 -6.83 -8.13 8.27
C ARG A 23 -7.14 -7.76 6.82
N ALA A 24 -7.40 -6.49 6.54
CA ALA A 24 -7.64 -5.99 5.18
C ALA A 24 -6.41 -6.20 4.29
N ALA A 25 -5.21 -5.87 4.79
CA ALA A 25 -3.96 -6.06 4.08
C ALA A 25 -3.67 -7.53 3.75
N ARG A 26 -4.01 -8.48 4.62
CA ARG A 26 -3.82 -9.92 4.36
C ARG A 26 -4.61 -10.41 3.14
N LYS A 27 -5.80 -9.88 2.91
CA LYS A 27 -6.60 -10.23 1.73
C LYS A 27 -5.92 -9.72 0.47
N LEU A 28 -5.58 -8.44 0.43
CA LEU A 28 -4.89 -7.83 -0.70
C LEU A 28 -3.53 -8.47 -0.95
N HIS A 29 -2.75 -8.74 0.10
CA HIS A 29 -1.45 -9.42 0.02
C HIS A 29 -1.57 -10.78 -0.66
N ARG A 30 -2.52 -11.63 -0.25
CA ARG A 30 -2.70 -12.95 -0.89
C ARG A 30 -3.03 -12.83 -2.38
N MET A 31 -3.88 -11.87 -2.74
CA MET A 31 -4.31 -11.68 -4.13
C MET A 31 -3.17 -11.12 -4.99
N THR A 32 -2.43 -10.14 -4.49
CA THR A 32 -1.28 -9.56 -5.20
C THR A 32 -0.10 -10.52 -5.27
N ASN A 33 0.14 -11.30 -4.22
CA ASN A 33 1.21 -12.30 -4.22
C ASN A 33 0.93 -13.43 -5.20
N ALA A 34 -0.30 -13.92 -5.28
CA ALA A 34 -0.71 -14.91 -6.28
C ALA A 34 -0.48 -14.38 -7.71
N TRP A 35 -0.91 -13.15 -7.98
CA TRP A 35 -0.70 -12.51 -9.27
C TRP A 35 0.79 -12.33 -9.62
N TRP A 36 1.64 -11.96 -8.67
CA TRP A 36 3.07 -11.85 -8.92
C TRP A 36 3.75 -13.19 -9.12
N SER A 37 3.31 -14.23 -8.40
CA SER A 37 3.80 -15.59 -8.64
C SER A 37 3.48 -16.06 -10.06
N GLU A 38 2.26 -15.83 -10.54
CA GLU A 38 1.88 -16.09 -11.93
C GLU A 38 2.76 -15.31 -12.93
N GLY A 39 3.12 -14.06 -12.60
CA GLY A 39 4.01 -13.23 -13.41
C GLY A 39 5.43 -13.78 -13.48
N ILE A 40 5.96 -14.27 -12.37
CA ILE A 40 7.28 -14.92 -12.32
C ILE A 40 7.28 -16.19 -13.16
N ASP A 41 6.28 -17.06 -13.00
CA ASP A 41 6.16 -18.30 -13.77
C ASP A 41 6.03 -18.03 -15.28
N ALA A 42 5.25 -17.02 -15.64
CA ALA A 42 5.11 -16.57 -17.03
C ALA A 42 6.44 -16.01 -17.58
N LEU A 43 7.18 -15.24 -16.77
CA LEU A 43 8.48 -14.71 -17.15
C LEU A 43 9.51 -15.82 -17.35
N VAL A 44 9.62 -16.77 -16.41
CA VAL A 44 10.50 -17.93 -16.53
C VAL A 44 10.17 -18.72 -17.81
N SER A 45 8.89 -19.02 -18.04
CA SER A 45 8.44 -19.72 -19.25
C SER A 45 8.72 -18.93 -20.55
N TYR A 46 8.71 -17.59 -20.48
CA TYR A 46 9.09 -16.76 -21.62
C TYR A 46 10.61 -16.82 -21.87
N LEU A 47 11.40 -16.75 -20.82
CA LEU A 47 12.87 -16.82 -20.90
C LEU A 47 13.36 -18.20 -21.37
N ASP A 48 12.66 -19.27 -21.02
CA ASP A 48 12.96 -20.65 -21.50
C ASP A 48 12.90 -20.77 -23.03
N ARG A 49 12.22 -19.85 -23.71
CA ARG A 49 12.15 -19.81 -25.19
C ARG A 49 13.31 -19.06 -25.85
N GLY A 50 14.48 -19.06 -25.24
CA GLY A 50 15.71 -18.46 -25.75
C GLY A 50 16.10 -17.13 -25.09
N GLY A 51 15.35 -16.68 -24.08
CA GLY A 51 15.69 -15.49 -23.30
C GLY A 51 16.94 -15.70 -22.45
N TRP A 52 17.13 -16.87 -21.89
CA TRP A 52 18.31 -17.23 -21.10
C TRP A 52 19.60 -17.13 -21.90
N ASP A 53 19.62 -17.55 -23.17
CA ASP A 53 20.78 -17.43 -24.06
C ASP A 53 21.15 -15.97 -24.28
N LYS A 54 20.14 -15.10 -24.47
CA LYS A 54 20.38 -13.66 -24.64
C LYS A 54 20.95 -13.03 -23.38
N ILE A 55 20.45 -13.39 -22.20
CA ILE A 55 20.96 -12.93 -20.91
C ILE A 55 22.43 -13.38 -20.76
N GLN A 56 22.72 -14.64 -21.00
CA GLN A 56 24.07 -15.18 -20.91
C GLN A 56 25.04 -14.44 -21.85
N GLN A 57 24.67 -14.26 -23.12
CA GLN A 57 25.49 -13.52 -24.10
C GLN A 57 25.71 -12.05 -23.67
N PHE A 58 24.70 -11.40 -23.10
CA PHE A 58 24.82 -10.04 -22.62
C PHE A 58 25.80 -9.94 -21.45
N VAL A 59 25.69 -10.85 -20.47
CA VAL A 59 26.57 -10.90 -19.29
C VAL A 59 28.02 -11.27 -19.66
N GLN A 60 28.24 -12.23 -20.56
CA GLN A 60 29.56 -12.67 -20.99
C GLN A 60 30.39 -11.58 -21.71
N ARG A 61 29.73 -10.60 -22.32
CA ARG A 61 30.41 -9.49 -23.01
C ARG A 61 30.91 -8.40 -22.04
N ARG A 62 30.75 -8.59 -20.73
CA ARG A 62 31.04 -7.56 -19.72
C ARG A 62 31.94 -8.09 -18.63
N LEU A 63 32.84 -7.21 -18.19
CA LEU A 63 33.64 -7.46 -17.00
C LEU A 63 32.72 -7.38 -15.75
N PRO A 64 32.97 -8.23 -14.73
CA PRO A 64 32.18 -8.21 -13.53
C PRO A 64 32.30 -6.84 -12.84
N VAL A 65 31.19 -6.17 -12.67
CA VAL A 65 31.11 -4.92 -11.91
C VAL A 65 30.70 -5.29 -10.50
N SER A 66 31.43 -4.75 -9.51
CA SER A 66 31.28 -5.06 -8.08
C SER A 66 29.83 -5.11 -7.57
N ALA A 67 29.56 -6.11 -6.78
CA ALA A 67 28.32 -6.65 -6.29
C ALA A 67 27.49 -5.79 -5.32
N LEU A 68 27.21 -4.53 -5.57
CA LEU A 68 26.34 -3.71 -4.70
C LEU A 68 25.46 -2.74 -5.51
N ARG A 69 24.79 -3.23 -6.54
CA ARG A 69 23.89 -2.38 -7.31
C ARG A 69 22.45 -2.47 -6.81
N LYS A 70 21.85 -1.31 -6.56
CA LYS A 70 20.45 -1.18 -6.21
C LYS A 70 19.52 -0.93 -7.42
N ALA A 71 20.05 -0.72 -8.61
CA ALA A 71 19.25 -0.42 -9.82
C ALA A 71 20.01 -0.76 -11.11
N LEU A 72 19.27 -1.11 -12.16
CA LEU A 72 19.75 -1.31 -13.52
C LEU A 72 20.36 0.00 -14.08
N ASN A 73 21.50 -0.09 -14.78
CA ASN A 73 22.02 1.03 -15.55
C ASN A 73 21.26 1.19 -16.89
N ASP A 74 21.55 2.27 -17.65
CA ASP A 74 20.79 2.58 -18.86
C ASP A 74 20.96 1.54 -19.97
N GLU A 75 22.08 0.84 -20.02
CA GLU A 75 22.31 -0.20 -21.01
C GLU A 75 21.61 -1.51 -20.61
N GLU A 76 21.63 -1.85 -19.33
CA GLU A 76 20.87 -2.97 -18.77
C GLU A 76 19.36 -2.75 -18.95
N ARG A 77 18.87 -1.53 -18.74
CA ARG A 77 17.47 -1.17 -19.01
C ARG A 77 17.11 -1.34 -20.48
N ARG A 78 17.98 -0.90 -21.39
CA ARG A 78 17.76 -1.11 -22.84
C ARG A 78 17.73 -2.58 -23.20
N PHE A 79 18.71 -3.35 -22.72
CA PHE A 79 18.72 -4.80 -22.94
C PHE A 79 17.46 -5.49 -22.40
N VAL A 80 17.04 -5.15 -21.19
CA VAL A 80 15.82 -5.68 -20.58
C VAL A 80 14.60 -5.30 -21.40
N ALA A 81 14.48 -4.07 -21.87
CA ALA A 81 13.37 -3.63 -22.73
C ALA A 81 13.32 -4.42 -24.04
N GLU A 82 14.49 -4.67 -24.67
CA GLU A 82 14.57 -5.51 -25.87
C GLU A 82 14.25 -6.98 -25.58
N LEU A 83 14.75 -7.52 -24.48
CA LEU A 83 14.47 -8.89 -24.04
C LEU A 83 12.99 -9.11 -23.82
N LEU A 84 12.29 -8.16 -23.23
CA LEU A 84 10.87 -8.25 -22.87
C LEU A 84 9.91 -7.68 -23.93
N ALA A 85 10.40 -7.24 -25.10
CA ALA A 85 9.55 -6.63 -26.11
C ALA A 85 8.37 -7.52 -26.58
N GLY A 86 8.52 -8.86 -26.43
CA GLY A 86 7.47 -9.85 -26.73
C GLY A 86 6.72 -10.39 -25.50
N PHE A 87 7.04 -9.91 -24.30
CA PHE A 87 6.42 -10.38 -23.06
C PHE A 87 5.12 -9.64 -22.78
N ARG A 88 3.98 -10.30 -22.98
CA ARG A 88 2.64 -9.69 -22.93
C ARG A 88 1.88 -9.93 -21.63
N PHE A 89 2.49 -10.59 -20.65
CA PHE A 89 1.80 -10.90 -19.38
C PHE A 89 1.19 -9.67 -18.71
N TYR A 90 1.90 -8.53 -18.75
CA TYR A 90 1.49 -7.32 -18.04
C TYR A 90 0.31 -6.57 -18.66
N ASP A 91 0.04 -6.73 -19.97
CA ASP A 91 -1.03 -5.99 -20.65
C ASP A 91 -2.43 -6.30 -20.08
N ASP A 92 -2.69 -7.57 -19.70
CA ASP A 92 -3.94 -7.99 -19.04
C ASP A 92 -3.83 -8.04 -17.52
N ALA A 93 -2.65 -8.35 -17.03
CA ALA A 93 -2.36 -8.51 -15.62
C ALA A 93 -2.46 -7.17 -14.87
N GLU A 94 -2.02 -6.04 -15.45
CA GLU A 94 -2.18 -4.71 -14.88
C GLU A 94 -3.66 -4.36 -14.67
N ARG A 95 -4.52 -4.67 -15.64
CA ARG A 95 -5.97 -4.41 -15.52
C ARG A 95 -6.60 -5.25 -14.41
N ARG A 96 -6.22 -6.52 -14.29
CA ARG A 96 -6.72 -7.42 -13.24
C ARG A 96 -6.23 -6.99 -11.85
N ALA A 97 -4.94 -6.62 -11.73
CA ALA A 97 -4.38 -6.12 -10.49
C ALA A 97 -5.05 -4.80 -10.06
N ALA A 98 -5.23 -3.86 -10.98
CA ALA A 98 -5.91 -2.59 -10.71
C ALA A 98 -7.34 -2.82 -10.20
N ALA A 99 -8.11 -3.74 -10.80
CA ALA A 99 -9.45 -4.07 -10.35
C ALA A 99 -9.47 -4.69 -8.93
N ILE A 100 -8.50 -5.55 -8.61
CA ILE A 100 -8.36 -6.15 -7.28
C ILE A 100 -8.05 -5.08 -6.23
N VAL A 101 -7.10 -4.19 -6.54
CA VAL A 101 -6.70 -3.09 -5.64
C VAL A 101 -7.87 -2.14 -5.40
N GLU A 102 -8.55 -1.75 -6.45
CA GLU A 102 -9.73 -0.88 -6.39
C GLU A 102 -10.82 -1.49 -5.51
N ALA A 103 -11.23 -2.72 -5.77
CA ALA A 103 -12.24 -3.41 -4.96
C ALA A 103 -11.82 -3.51 -3.48
N THR A 104 -10.55 -3.78 -3.21
CA THR A 104 -10.03 -3.88 -1.84
C THR A 104 -9.97 -2.51 -1.15
N ARG A 105 -9.66 -1.44 -1.86
CA ARG A 105 -9.68 -0.07 -1.31
C ARG A 105 -11.10 0.32 -0.89
N PHE A 106 -12.10 0.09 -1.74
CA PHE A 106 -13.49 0.37 -1.40
C PHE A 106 -14.00 -0.47 -0.22
N GLU A 107 -13.69 -1.75 -0.20
CA GLU A 107 -14.05 -2.60 0.93
C GLU A 107 -13.39 -2.13 2.22
N THR A 108 -12.10 -1.83 2.19
CA THR A 108 -11.34 -1.33 3.35
C THR A 108 -11.88 0.02 3.83
N PHE A 109 -12.19 0.93 2.90
CA PHE A 109 -12.79 2.21 3.23
C PHE A 109 -14.13 2.01 3.98
N ASN A 110 -15.02 1.19 3.44
CA ASN A 110 -16.31 0.93 4.06
C ASN A 110 -16.18 0.30 5.45
N GLU A 111 -15.26 -0.65 5.63
CA GLU A 111 -15.01 -1.27 6.95
C GLU A 111 -14.43 -0.26 7.95
N ALA A 112 -13.50 0.59 7.52
CA ALA A 112 -12.88 1.62 8.36
C ALA A 112 -13.87 2.73 8.70
N ALA A 113 -14.74 3.12 7.78
CA ALA A 113 -15.82 4.08 8.03
C ALA A 113 -16.80 3.55 9.09
N ARG A 114 -17.23 2.30 8.96
CA ARG A 114 -18.07 1.65 10.00
C ARG A 114 -17.35 1.58 11.36
N PHE A 115 -16.03 1.35 11.35
CA PHE A 115 -15.25 1.38 12.58
C PHE A 115 -15.21 2.80 13.18
N ALA A 116 -14.97 3.84 12.40
CA ALA A 116 -14.95 5.22 12.85
C ALA A 116 -16.32 5.69 13.38
N LEU A 117 -17.40 5.32 12.71
CA LEU A 117 -18.78 5.58 13.19
C LEU A 117 -19.02 4.94 14.57
N ARG A 118 -18.57 3.69 14.76
CA ARG A 118 -18.65 3.04 16.08
C ARG A 118 -17.84 3.75 17.16
N GLN A 119 -16.69 4.35 16.81
CA GLN A 119 -15.92 5.17 17.76
C GLN A 119 -16.71 6.41 18.21
N LEU A 120 -17.56 6.95 17.35
CA LEU A 120 -18.48 8.04 17.67
C LEU A 120 -19.79 7.58 18.32
N GLY A 121 -19.94 6.27 18.60
CA GLY A 121 -21.16 5.71 19.20
C GLY A 121 -22.28 5.44 18.20
N ILE A 122 -22.02 5.52 16.91
CA ILE A 122 -22.99 5.29 15.84
C ILE A 122 -22.95 3.82 15.39
N ALA A 123 -24.06 3.15 15.42
CA ALA A 123 -24.23 1.82 14.81
C ALA A 123 -24.69 2.01 13.35
N SER A 124 -23.79 1.82 12.41
CA SER A 124 -24.14 1.83 10.98
C SER A 124 -23.55 0.59 10.31
N PRO A 125 -24.28 -0.56 10.36
CA PRO A 125 -23.81 -1.79 9.72
C PRO A 125 -23.83 -1.71 8.19
N GLU A 126 -24.59 -0.79 7.60
CA GLU A 126 -24.87 -0.69 6.18
C GLU A 126 -24.12 0.44 5.48
N PHE A 127 -23.13 1.05 6.16
CA PHE A 127 -22.34 2.11 5.53
C PHE A 127 -21.74 1.63 4.21
N GLN A 128 -21.98 2.38 3.15
CA GLN A 128 -21.41 2.17 1.83
C GLN A 128 -21.00 3.51 1.22
N LEU A 129 -19.75 3.61 0.76
CA LEU A 129 -19.28 4.79 0.06
C LEU A 129 -20.03 4.96 -1.26
N ARG A 130 -20.77 6.07 -1.39
CA ARG A 130 -21.48 6.48 -2.60
C ARG A 130 -20.92 7.78 -3.17
N ASN A 131 -20.25 8.58 -2.33
CA ASN A 131 -19.69 9.87 -2.73
C ASN A 131 -18.62 9.71 -3.81
N GLU A 132 -18.91 10.21 -5.02
CA GLU A 132 -18.05 10.06 -6.20
C GLU A 132 -16.69 10.74 -6.01
N ARG A 133 -16.65 11.92 -5.38
CA ARG A 133 -15.37 12.63 -5.14
C ARG A 133 -14.40 11.80 -4.30
N ILE A 134 -14.91 11.09 -3.28
CA ILE A 134 -14.07 10.23 -2.44
C ILE A 134 -13.66 8.98 -3.21
N LYS A 135 -14.55 8.43 -4.04
CA LYS A 135 -14.18 7.33 -4.94
C LYS A 135 -13.08 7.75 -5.90
N ASP A 136 -13.16 8.94 -6.48
CA ASP A 136 -12.13 9.49 -7.37
C ASP A 136 -10.79 9.61 -6.64
N LEU A 137 -10.77 10.14 -5.41
CA LEU A 137 -9.55 10.21 -4.59
C LEU A 137 -8.90 8.82 -4.35
N LEU A 138 -9.72 7.79 -4.14
CA LEU A 138 -9.22 6.42 -4.01
C LEU A 138 -8.69 5.86 -5.35
N LEU A 139 -9.19 6.36 -6.48
CA LEU A 139 -8.81 5.91 -7.82
C LEU A 139 -7.65 6.71 -8.43
N GLU A 140 -7.41 7.95 -8.00
CA GLU A 140 -6.31 8.79 -8.50
C GLU A 140 -4.92 8.13 -8.33
N ARG A 141 -4.79 7.18 -7.39
CA ARG A 141 -3.56 6.39 -7.20
C ARG A 141 -3.36 5.25 -8.22
N LYS A 142 -4.24 5.10 -9.20
CA LYS A 142 -4.12 4.05 -10.23
C LYS A 142 -2.77 4.08 -10.95
N GLN A 143 -2.20 5.26 -11.17
CA GLN A 143 -0.87 5.41 -11.76
C GLN A 143 0.25 4.94 -10.82
N ALA A 144 0.12 5.15 -9.51
CA ALA A 144 1.08 4.67 -8.53
C ALA A 144 1.12 3.12 -8.48
N ASP A 145 -0.01 2.46 -8.72
CA ASP A 145 -0.11 1.00 -8.78
C ASP A 145 0.63 0.43 -9.99
N VAL A 146 0.51 1.07 -11.14
CA VAL A 146 1.26 0.71 -12.36
C VAL A 146 2.76 0.91 -12.16
N HIS A 147 3.18 2.01 -11.51
CA HIS A 147 4.58 2.23 -11.17
C HIS A 147 5.12 1.20 -10.17
N ALA A 148 4.32 0.81 -9.18
CA ALA A 148 4.71 -0.23 -8.23
C ALA A 148 4.91 -1.58 -8.94
N ALA A 149 4.03 -1.95 -9.87
CA ALA A 149 4.16 -3.16 -10.68
C ALA A 149 5.40 -3.14 -11.57
N ARG A 150 5.70 -2.00 -12.23
CA ARG A 150 6.91 -1.83 -13.04
C ARG A 150 8.19 -1.87 -12.22
N ASN A 151 8.23 -1.16 -11.08
CA ASN A 151 9.38 -1.20 -10.17
C ASN A 151 9.67 -2.61 -9.65
N ASN A 152 8.64 -3.43 -9.52
CA ASN A 152 8.79 -4.84 -9.17
C ASN A 152 9.44 -5.65 -10.27
N LEU A 153 9.05 -5.42 -11.52
CA LEU A 153 9.68 -6.06 -12.66
C LEU A 153 11.16 -5.70 -12.76
N ASP A 154 11.48 -4.40 -12.61
CA ASP A 154 12.86 -3.92 -12.61
C ASP A 154 13.68 -4.57 -11.48
N SER A 155 13.10 -4.74 -10.29
CA SER A 155 13.75 -5.42 -9.16
C SER A 155 13.98 -6.91 -9.43
N ILE A 156 13.00 -7.59 -10.03
CA ILE A 156 13.10 -9.00 -10.42
C ILE A 156 14.20 -9.18 -11.46
N LEU A 157 14.23 -8.33 -12.47
CA LEU A 157 15.23 -8.39 -13.54
C LEU A 157 16.63 -8.00 -13.06
N SER A 158 16.73 -7.03 -12.15
CA SER A 158 18.00 -6.72 -11.47
C SER A 158 18.52 -7.95 -10.72
N THR A 159 17.64 -8.61 -9.94
CA THR A 159 18.01 -9.84 -9.21
C THR A 159 18.45 -10.95 -10.15
N ILE A 160 17.78 -11.13 -11.30
CA ILE A 160 18.18 -12.10 -12.32
C ILE A 160 19.57 -11.77 -12.85
N LEU A 161 19.79 -10.54 -13.29
CA LEU A 161 21.09 -10.13 -13.84
C LEU A 161 22.22 -10.22 -12.80
N ASP A 162 21.99 -9.81 -11.57
CA ASP A 162 22.97 -9.89 -10.49
C ASP A 162 23.37 -11.35 -10.20
N ASN A 163 22.42 -12.27 -10.17
CA ASN A 163 22.70 -13.69 -10.02
C ASN A 163 23.52 -14.26 -11.18
N PHE A 164 23.30 -13.79 -12.40
CA PHE A 164 24.11 -14.20 -13.56
C PHE A 164 25.52 -13.60 -13.51
N TYR A 165 25.68 -12.34 -13.06
CA TYR A 165 26.98 -11.70 -12.89
C TYR A 165 27.83 -12.36 -11.80
N GLU A 166 27.23 -12.68 -10.65
CA GLU A 166 27.96 -13.21 -9.50
C GLU A 166 28.35 -14.68 -9.64
N LEU A 167 27.53 -15.47 -10.30
CA LEU A 167 27.66 -16.92 -10.24
C LEU A 167 28.27 -17.54 -11.50
N GLY A 168 28.38 -16.80 -12.63
CA GLY A 168 28.89 -17.32 -13.90
C GLY A 168 28.25 -18.65 -14.33
N ARG A 169 27.05 -18.95 -13.86
CA ARG A 169 26.44 -20.28 -13.90
C ARG A 169 25.65 -20.51 -15.18
N ASN A 170 25.58 -21.78 -15.52
CA ASN A 170 24.79 -22.27 -16.64
C ASN A 170 23.29 -22.02 -16.38
N PRO A 171 22.59 -21.22 -17.21
CA PRO A 171 21.17 -20.95 -17.08
C PRO A 171 20.27 -22.21 -17.22
N TYR A 172 20.81 -23.33 -17.68
CA TYR A 172 20.13 -24.60 -17.80
C TYR A 172 20.27 -25.48 -16.56
N ASP A 173 20.96 -25.03 -15.51
CA ASP A 173 21.00 -25.73 -14.22
C ASP A 173 19.65 -25.62 -13.54
N ARG A 174 18.92 -26.75 -13.45
CA ARG A 174 17.59 -26.85 -12.82
C ARG A 174 17.61 -26.37 -11.37
N ASP A 175 18.70 -26.63 -10.64
CA ASP A 175 18.83 -26.19 -9.25
C ASP A 175 19.05 -24.69 -9.17
N PHE A 176 19.69 -24.08 -10.14
CA PHE A 176 19.83 -22.62 -10.25
C PHE A 176 18.46 -21.98 -10.53
N ILE A 177 17.72 -22.44 -11.54
CA ILE A 177 16.38 -21.93 -11.86
C ILE A 177 15.43 -22.06 -10.67
N ALA A 178 15.40 -23.25 -10.01
CA ALA A 178 14.55 -23.47 -8.83
C ALA A 178 14.92 -22.56 -7.65
N ARG A 179 16.19 -22.22 -7.48
CA ARG A 179 16.68 -21.30 -6.46
C ARG A 179 16.29 -19.85 -6.80
N LEU A 180 16.55 -19.42 -8.03
CA LEU A 180 16.18 -18.11 -8.55
C LEU A 180 14.67 -17.89 -8.43
N THR A 181 13.84 -18.84 -8.82
CA THR A 181 12.38 -18.75 -8.70
C THR A 181 11.93 -18.57 -7.25
N ARG A 182 12.58 -19.25 -6.29
CA ARG A 182 12.31 -19.05 -4.85
C ARG A 182 12.72 -17.69 -4.34
N GLU A 183 13.88 -17.19 -4.74
CA GLU A 183 14.37 -15.85 -4.37
C GLU A 183 13.44 -14.76 -4.92
N LEU A 184 13.06 -14.88 -6.19
CA LEU A 184 12.10 -13.99 -6.84
C LEU A 184 10.73 -14.04 -6.14
N GLY A 185 10.28 -15.23 -5.74
CA GLY A 185 9.05 -15.41 -4.96
C GLY A 185 9.13 -14.70 -3.60
N GLY A 186 10.27 -14.73 -2.92
CA GLY A 186 10.50 -14.02 -1.67
C GLY A 186 10.47 -12.49 -1.84
N VAL A 187 11.07 -11.97 -2.89
CA VAL A 187 11.03 -10.54 -3.23
C VAL A 187 9.60 -10.11 -3.54
N ALA A 188 8.88 -10.91 -4.33
CA ALA A 188 7.48 -10.64 -4.66
C ALA A 188 6.58 -10.63 -3.43
N ASP A 189 6.72 -11.59 -2.51
CA ASP A 189 5.95 -11.67 -1.27
C ASP A 189 6.17 -10.44 -0.39
N TRP A 190 7.42 -10.03 -0.19
CA TRP A 190 7.75 -8.85 0.60
C TRP A 190 7.16 -7.57 0.00
N GLN A 191 7.26 -7.41 -1.31
CA GLN A 191 6.71 -6.24 -2.01
C GLN A 191 5.19 -6.24 -1.99
N ALA A 192 4.54 -7.41 -2.18
CA ALA A 192 3.10 -7.57 -2.08
C ALA A 192 2.59 -7.17 -0.69
N ARG A 193 3.30 -7.61 0.34
CA ARG A 193 2.96 -7.27 1.73
C ARG A 193 3.08 -5.77 1.99
N ARG A 194 4.19 -5.16 1.57
CA ARG A 194 4.43 -3.73 1.72
C ARG A 194 3.37 -2.89 1.00
N PHE A 195 3.07 -3.26 -0.24
CA PHE A 195 2.04 -2.64 -1.04
C PHE A 195 0.66 -2.75 -0.37
N ALA A 196 0.27 -3.97 0.02
CA ALA A 196 -1.02 -4.21 0.66
C ALA A 196 -1.21 -3.41 1.96
N LEU A 197 -0.16 -3.32 2.80
CA LEU A 197 -0.20 -2.54 4.05
C LEU A 197 -0.34 -1.03 3.78
N THR A 198 0.33 -0.53 2.75
CA THR A 198 0.26 0.89 2.38
C THR A 198 -1.12 1.25 1.83
N GLU A 199 -1.62 0.48 0.86
CA GLU A 199 -2.89 0.80 0.18
C GLU A 199 -4.13 0.65 1.09
N THR A 200 -4.17 -0.41 1.89
CA THR A 200 -5.24 -0.55 2.89
C THR A 200 -5.12 0.49 4.01
N GLY A 201 -3.91 0.91 4.34
CA GLY A 201 -3.66 2.00 5.27
C GLY A 201 -4.22 3.33 4.78
N ILE A 202 -3.92 3.71 3.54
CA ILE A 202 -4.44 4.93 2.91
C ILE A 202 -5.97 4.94 2.92
N ALA A 203 -6.59 3.86 2.43
CA ALA A 203 -8.04 3.76 2.39
C ALA A 203 -8.68 3.86 3.79
N SER A 204 -8.07 3.24 4.81
CA SER A 204 -8.60 3.27 6.17
C SER A 204 -8.47 4.63 6.84
N GLU A 205 -7.34 5.33 6.65
CA GLU A 205 -7.13 6.63 7.29
C GLU A 205 -7.97 7.72 6.62
N LEU A 206 -8.10 7.67 5.28
CA LEU A 206 -9.03 8.54 4.55
C LEU A 206 -10.48 8.35 5.04
N ALA A 207 -10.92 7.10 5.20
CA ALA A 207 -12.26 6.80 5.69
C ALA A 207 -12.51 7.38 7.08
N GLN A 208 -11.55 7.20 8.00
CA GLN A 208 -11.67 7.74 9.36
C GLN A 208 -11.70 9.27 9.35
N ALA A 209 -10.81 9.91 8.59
CA ALA A 209 -10.79 11.37 8.48
C ALA A 209 -12.11 11.93 7.94
N GLU A 210 -12.68 11.32 6.88
CA GLU A 210 -13.95 11.75 6.30
C GLU A 210 -15.13 11.53 7.25
N VAL A 211 -15.18 10.37 7.94
CA VAL A 211 -16.23 10.12 8.94
C VAL A 211 -16.18 11.14 10.07
N TYR A 212 -15.00 11.43 10.60
CA TYR A 212 -14.87 12.41 11.69
C TYR A 212 -15.30 13.80 11.24
N ARG A 213 -14.79 14.26 10.08
CA ARG A 213 -15.13 15.58 9.53
C ARG A 213 -16.64 15.75 9.31
N ARG A 214 -17.27 14.78 8.66
CA ARG A 214 -18.68 14.85 8.27
C ARG A 214 -19.66 14.65 9.43
N ASN A 215 -19.20 14.06 10.52
CA ASN A 215 -20.01 13.89 11.73
C ASN A 215 -19.71 14.92 12.83
N GLY A 216 -19.10 16.05 12.47
CA GLY A 216 -18.97 17.22 13.37
C GLY A 216 -17.86 17.10 14.40
N VAL A 217 -16.92 16.16 14.26
CA VAL A 217 -15.69 16.15 15.07
C VAL A 217 -14.88 17.40 14.74
N THR A 218 -14.45 18.12 15.76
CA THR A 218 -13.75 19.39 15.58
C THR A 218 -12.23 19.27 15.60
N ARG A 219 -11.69 18.21 16.20
CA ARG A 219 -10.24 17.98 16.32
C ARG A 219 -9.89 16.52 16.07
N LYS A 220 -8.68 16.30 15.59
CA LYS A 220 -8.10 14.97 15.31
C LYS A 220 -6.72 14.85 15.93
N ARG A 221 -6.31 13.63 16.29
CA ARG A 221 -5.03 13.31 16.90
C ARG A 221 -4.27 12.30 16.09
N TRP A 222 -2.97 12.56 15.90
CA TRP A 222 -2.04 11.59 15.34
C TRP A 222 -1.55 10.63 16.40
N ASN A 223 -1.47 9.34 16.10
CA ASN A 223 -0.96 8.31 17.01
C ASN A 223 0.05 7.43 16.29
N ILE A 224 1.05 6.93 17.02
CA ILE A 224 2.09 6.04 16.51
C ILE A 224 2.06 4.66 17.17
N LEU A 225 2.61 3.65 16.49
CA LEU A 225 2.71 2.31 17.07
C LEU A 225 3.88 2.16 18.06
N GLY A 226 4.80 3.10 18.11
CA GLY A 226 5.91 3.16 19.05
C GLY A 226 7.16 2.36 18.65
N VAL A 227 7.06 1.37 17.78
CA VAL A 227 8.19 0.52 17.37
C VAL A 227 8.60 0.86 15.94
N ASN A 228 9.89 1.14 15.71
CA ASN A 228 10.46 1.47 14.40
C ASN A 228 9.73 2.64 13.69
N THR A 229 9.27 3.61 14.46
CA THR A 229 8.65 4.83 13.93
C THR A 229 9.73 5.81 13.49
N ARG A 230 9.53 6.47 12.33
CA ARG A 230 10.43 7.53 11.86
C ARG A 230 10.41 8.71 12.81
N ASP A 231 11.51 9.45 12.93
CA ASP A 231 11.59 10.62 13.81
C ASP A 231 10.54 11.68 13.45
N THR A 232 10.28 11.90 12.16
CA THR A 232 9.24 12.80 11.64
C THR A 232 7.84 12.42 12.12
N HIS A 233 7.55 11.13 12.24
CA HIS A 233 6.29 10.61 12.74
C HIS A 233 6.26 10.52 14.27
N ALA A 234 7.38 10.20 14.89
CA ALA A 234 7.49 10.13 16.35
C ALA A 234 7.22 11.49 16.99
N ALA A 235 7.64 12.58 16.33
CA ALA A 235 7.37 13.95 16.76
C ALA A 235 5.87 14.31 16.75
N LEU A 236 5.05 13.56 16.03
CA LEU A 236 3.61 13.79 15.93
C LEU A 236 2.79 12.95 16.91
N ASP A 237 3.40 12.06 17.71
CA ASP A 237 2.64 11.23 18.63
C ASP A 237 1.86 12.07 19.65
N GLY A 238 0.54 11.90 19.64
CA GLY A 238 -0.35 12.67 20.51
C GLY A 238 -0.63 14.08 20.04
N VAL A 239 -0.04 14.56 18.94
CA VAL A 239 -0.32 15.91 18.41
C VAL A 239 -1.76 15.98 17.93
N GLU A 240 -2.44 17.07 18.36
CA GLU A 240 -3.82 17.37 18.03
C GLU A 240 -3.91 18.62 17.18
N VAL A 241 -4.68 18.56 16.11
CA VAL A 241 -4.98 19.70 15.23
C VAL A 241 -6.49 19.82 15.00
N GLY A 242 -6.95 20.93 14.48
CA GLY A 242 -8.33 21.06 14.00
C GLY A 242 -8.65 20.03 12.92
N ILE A 243 -9.91 19.68 12.76
CA ILE A 243 -10.31 18.63 11.80
C ILE A 243 -9.89 18.96 10.37
N ASP A 244 -9.91 20.24 9.99
CA ASP A 244 -9.52 20.74 8.68
C ASP A 244 -8.07 21.26 8.62
N GLU A 245 -7.35 21.25 9.75
CA GLU A 245 -5.94 21.59 9.81
C GLU A 245 -5.07 20.39 9.42
N GLN A 246 -3.86 20.69 8.92
CA GLN A 246 -2.91 19.69 8.49
C GLN A 246 -1.83 19.45 9.56
N PHE A 247 -1.36 18.21 9.64
CA PHE A 247 -0.13 17.87 10.36
C PHE A 247 1.08 18.21 9.49
N ASP A 248 2.19 18.59 10.12
CA ASP A 248 3.48 18.76 9.45
C ASP A 248 4.32 17.48 9.63
N VAL A 249 4.45 16.69 8.57
CA VAL A 249 5.21 15.44 8.55
C VAL A 249 6.58 15.71 7.93
N GLY A 250 7.53 16.19 8.73
CA GLY A 250 8.88 16.48 8.25
C GLY A 250 8.92 17.53 7.12
N GLY A 251 8.13 18.60 7.25
CA GLY A 251 7.99 19.66 6.26
C GLY A 251 6.95 19.38 5.15
N HIS A 252 6.21 18.27 5.25
CA HIS A 252 5.17 17.91 4.28
C HIS A 252 3.78 17.97 4.95
N PRO A 253 2.83 18.76 4.42
CA PRO A 253 1.48 18.83 4.98
C PRO A 253 0.70 17.54 4.71
N ALA A 254 -0.01 17.04 5.73
CA ALA A 254 -0.83 15.86 5.64
C ALA A 254 -2.15 16.03 6.41
N ASP A 255 -3.26 15.64 5.82
CA ASP A 255 -4.57 15.67 6.48
C ASP A 255 -4.73 14.53 7.50
N HIS A 256 -4.03 13.42 7.27
CA HIS A 256 -4.08 12.22 8.10
C HIS A 256 -2.82 11.36 7.92
N PRO A 257 -2.54 10.40 8.80
CA PRO A 257 -1.53 9.39 8.55
C PRO A 257 -1.76 8.69 7.20
N LEU A 258 -0.67 8.36 6.49
CA LEU A 258 -0.77 7.76 5.16
C LEU A 258 -1.50 8.64 4.13
N ASP A 259 -1.45 9.97 4.28
CA ASP A 259 -1.96 10.87 3.25
C ASP A 259 -1.22 10.61 1.92
N PRO A 260 -1.94 10.34 0.83
CA PRO A 260 -1.32 10.00 -0.46
C PRO A 260 -0.45 11.11 -1.07
N ARG A 261 -0.54 12.34 -0.57
CA ARG A 261 0.30 13.47 -0.98
C ARG A 261 1.69 13.45 -0.35
N LEU A 262 1.87 12.65 0.70
CA LEU A 262 3.18 12.48 1.33
C LEU A 262 4.17 11.80 0.37
N PRO A 263 5.46 12.17 0.41
CA PRO A 263 6.48 11.47 -0.36
C PRO A 263 6.60 10.02 0.11
N ALA A 264 7.06 9.15 -0.79
CA ALA A 264 7.12 7.71 -0.55
C ALA A 264 7.88 7.34 0.74
N GLN A 265 8.91 8.11 1.10
CA GLN A 265 9.70 7.91 2.31
C GLN A 265 8.88 8.10 3.60
N GLU A 266 7.84 8.93 3.58
CA GLU A 266 6.94 9.16 4.72
C GLU A 266 5.70 8.26 4.67
N LEU A 267 5.34 7.81 3.47
CA LEU A 267 4.12 7.05 3.22
C LEU A 267 4.30 5.54 3.44
N VAL A 268 5.33 4.95 2.80
CA VAL A 268 5.51 3.49 2.75
C VAL A 268 5.86 2.93 4.13
N ASN A 269 5.22 1.82 4.53
CA ASN A 269 5.37 1.19 5.85
C ASN A 269 4.99 2.10 7.04
N CYS A 270 4.19 3.11 6.85
CA CYS A 270 3.65 3.90 7.94
C CYS A 270 2.58 3.10 8.71
N HIS A 271 2.71 3.07 10.04
CA HIS A 271 1.79 2.39 10.94
C HIS A 271 1.01 3.36 11.86
N CYS A 272 1.12 4.65 11.63
CA CYS A 272 0.38 5.66 12.36
C CYS A 272 -1.12 5.59 12.05
N TRP A 273 -1.94 6.13 12.94
CA TRP A 273 -3.40 6.18 12.74
C TRP A 273 -4.00 7.43 13.34
N LEU A 274 -5.18 7.79 12.85
CA LEU A 274 -5.95 8.93 13.30
C LEU A 274 -6.95 8.52 14.40
N THR A 275 -7.18 9.40 15.38
CA THR A 275 -8.30 9.29 16.31
C THR A 275 -9.05 10.60 16.43
N PRO A 276 -10.38 10.56 16.69
CA PRO A 276 -11.14 11.76 16.95
C PRO A 276 -10.80 12.31 18.33
N VAL A 277 -10.80 13.62 18.47
CA VAL A 277 -10.78 14.31 19.74
C VAL A 277 -12.10 15.05 19.90
N VAL A 278 -12.88 14.58 20.84
CA VAL A 278 -14.22 15.13 21.13
C VAL A 278 -14.24 15.80 22.50
N SER A 279 -14.92 16.91 22.60
CA SER A 279 -15.15 17.63 23.87
C SER A 279 -16.22 16.92 24.71
N ASP A 280 -16.35 17.33 25.98
CA ASP A 280 -17.34 16.74 26.90
C ASP A 280 -18.79 17.04 26.51
N ASP A 281 -18.99 18.11 25.79
CA ASP A 281 -20.25 18.60 25.26
C ASP A 281 -20.51 18.19 23.80
N PHE A 282 -19.65 17.32 23.24
CA PHE A 282 -19.84 16.81 21.89
C PHE A 282 -21.14 15.99 21.81
N GLU A 283 -22.06 16.49 20.99
CA GLU A 283 -23.31 15.80 20.66
C GLU A 283 -23.36 15.54 19.15
N LEU A 284 -23.64 14.29 18.80
CA LEU A 284 -23.91 13.93 17.42
C LEU A 284 -25.30 14.46 17.01
N ASP A 285 -25.35 15.13 15.88
CA ASP A 285 -26.63 15.47 15.25
C ASP A 285 -27.16 14.25 14.47
N PRO A 286 -28.22 13.58 14.94
CA PRO A 286 -28.75 12.39 14.26
C PRO A 286 -29.23 12.66 12.82
N ALA A 287 -29.56 13.93 12.50
CA ALA A 287 -29.99 14.34 11.16
C ALA A 287 -28.83 14.51 10.19
N ARG A 288 -27.60 14.53 10.70
CA ARG A 288 -26.37 14.77 9.90
C ARG A 288 -25.40 13.59 9.89
N ILE A 289 -25.84 12.42 10.34
CA ILE A 289 -24.98 11.24 10.28
C ILE A 289 -24.68 10.93 8.81
N TRP A 290 -23.39 10.99 8.48
CA TRP A 290 -22.95 10.66 7.14
C TRP A 290 -22.88 9.14 6.95
N GLU A 291 -23.61 8.63 5.97
CA GLU A 291 -23.72 7.20 5.63
C GLU A 291 -23.05 6.84 4.30
N GLY A 292 -22.24 7.76 3.74
CA GLY A 292 -21.41 7.48 2.56
C GLY A 292 -21.82 8.17 1.26
N ASP A 293 -22.81 9.04 1.28
CA ASP A 293 -23.31 9.85 0.16
C ASP A 293 -22.50 11.13 -0.13
#